data_7167914d197c43c4ec4972d45096d71d
#
_entry.id   7167914d197c43c4ec4972d45096d71d
#
_cell.length_a   1.000
_cell.length_b   1.000
_cell.length_c   1.000
_cell.angle_alpha   90.00
_cell.angle_beta   90.00
_cell.angle_gamma   90.00
#
_symmetry.space_group_name_H-M   'P 1'
#
loop_
_entity.id
_entity.type
_entity.pdbx_description
1 polymer ?
#
loop_
_entity_poly.entity_id
_entity_poly.type
_entity_poly.pdbx_seq_one_letter_code
_entity_poly.pdbx_strand_id
1 'polypeptide(L)'
;MMMRNKLLTLLAMLTLAIGGNAQTLQVLGDNHAMQRVEVKTHYLLLPVQEKEEIANIHIIVNNEQRQAFNVKLAVDKVDYYIPVDIRRFGSESILLDINFHGDRRTTGPIKDFVCWKEMKCSNEFDSTNREKFRPSYHHTPVYGWMNDPNGMFYKDGTYHLFYQFNPYGSQWENMNWGHSTSTDLVHWTPQPLAIEADALGAIFSGSCVVDKKNTAGFGENAVIAYYTSAGHHQTQSMAVSKDGGKTFTKFPANPVLTSNEPDFRDPKAFWNPEIQKWNLVLAVGQEMRFYSSPNLKDWTYESSFGSGYGCHDGVWECPDLMKLQVRGTDKQKWMLICNINPGGPFGGSATQYFVGEFDGHRFTCEHQDTRWMDYGKDHYATVTFDNAPDGRHIALAWMSNWLYANQVPTLQFRSANSIARDLDLFEYEGKTYCGVTPSREMTAARVKGKGKLTDACEAVIDLKGSATITLSNSKGEQVVMNYNAKKNEFSMDRTKSGLVEFSDAFPTVTTAPVYGKMKQLRLFIDKCSLEAFDAEGRMAMTNLVFPTEPYTSIKVQGGKATIYNIK
;
A
#
# COMPACT_ATOMS: atom_id res chain seq x y z
N MET A 1 -14.84 33.02 21.47
CA MET A 1 -16.25 33.44 21.45
C MET A 1 -16.58 34.43 20.28
N MET A 2 -15.60 34.83 19.47
CA MET A 2 -15.81 35.80 18.36
C MET A 2 -15.90 35.18 16.93
N MET A 3 -15.59 33.90 16.76
CA MET A 3 -15.65 33.20 15.45
C MET A 3 -17.03 32.60 15.14
N ARG A 4 -17.86 32.36 16.14
CA ARG A 4 -19.19 31.74 15.96
C ARG A 4 -20.24 32.67 15.31
N ASN A 5 -20.08 33.97 15.42
CA ASN A 5 -21.08 34.94 14.91
C ASN A 5 -20.92 35.34 13.43
N LYS A 6 -19.76 35.07 12.80
CA LYS A 6 -19.58 35.38 11.37
C LYS A 6 -20.14 34.29 10.43
N LEU A 7 -20.22 33.03 10.90
CA LEU A 7 -20.83 31.93 10.15
C LEU A 7 -22.35 32.04 10.09
N LEU A 8 -22.98 32.52 11.17
CA LEU A 8 -24.45 32.68 11.24
C LEU A 8 -25.00 33.78 10.34
N THR A 9 -24.24 34.82 10.04
CA THR A 9 -24.68 35.93 9.18
C THR A 9 -24.66 35.60 7.69
N LEU A 10 -23.79 34.69 7.27
CA LEU A 10 -23.75 34.20 5.88
C LEU A 10 -24.86 33.16 5.58
N LEU A 11 -25.28 32.41 6.59
CA LEU A 11 -26.37 31.41 6.43
C LEU A 11 -27.77 32.05 6.26
N ALA A 12 -27.98 33.27 6.77
CA ALA A 12 -29.30 33.95 6.69
C ALA A 12 -29.65 34.50 5.30
N MET A 13 -28.68 34.62 4.36
CA MET A 13 -28.94 35.09 3.00
C MET A 13 -29.23 33.95 2.01
N LEU A 14 -29.21 32.68 2.43
CA LEU A 14 -29.43 31.52 1.56
C LEU A 14 -30.89 31.07 1.41
N THR A 15 -31.86 31.76 2.01
CA THR A 15 -33.29 31.32 2.03
C THR A 15 -34.21 31.97 1.00
N LEU A 16 -33.72 32.74 0.06
CA LEU A 16 -34.55 33.40 -0.96
C LEU A 16 -34.09 33.11 -2.39
N ALA A 17 -34.32 31.88 -2.87
CA ALA A 17 -34.50 31.60 -4.29
C ALA A 17 -35.24 30.26 -4.46
N ILE A 18 -36.57 30.33 -4.47
CA ILE A 18 -37.45 29.23 -4.86
C ILE A 18 -37.66 29.32 -6.37
N GLY A 19 -37.29 28.24 -7.08
CA GLY A 19 -37.77 28.04 -8.44
C GLY A 19 -36.72 27.56 -9.42
N GLY A 20 -36.73 26.26 -9.74
CA GLY A 20 -36.05 25.71 -10.91
C GLY A 20 -34.95 24.69 -10.58
N ASN A 21 -35.09 23.48 -11.12
CA ASN A 21 -34.11 22.39 -11.12
C ASN A 21 -32.79 22.82 -11.78
N ALA A 22 -31.87 23.43 -11.03
CA ALA A 22 -30.51 23.68 -11.47
C ALA A 22 -29.59 23.53 -10.28
N GLN A 23 -28.50 22.77 -10.43
CA GLN A 23 -27.35 22.85 -9.56
C GLN A 23 -26.89 24.30 -9.53
N THR A 24 -27.17 25.03 -8.45
CA THR A 24 -26.84 26.46 -8.38
C THR A 24 -25.42 26.62 -7.88
N LEU A 25 -24.51 26.88 -8.80
CA LEU A 25 -23.16 27.33 -8.52
C LEU A 25 -23.19 28.77 -7.99
N GLN A 26 -22.57 29.00 -6.83
CA GLN A 26 -22.35 30.32 -6.25
C GLN A 26 -20.84 30.57 -6.13
N VAL A 27 -20.32 31.53 -6.86
CA VAL A 27 -18.94 31.99 -6.73
C VAL A 27 -18.90 33.07 -5.66
N LEU A 28 -18.09 32.81 -4.61
CA LEU A 28 -17.99 33.66 -3.42
C LEU A 28 -16.68 34.48 -3.41
N GLY A 29 -15.75 34.17 -4.29
CA GLY A 29 -14.46 34.85 -4.42
C GLY A 29 -13.63 34.25 -5.54
N ASP A 30 -12.39 34.72 -5.68
CA ASP A 30 -11.50 34.28 -6.77
C ASP A 30 -11.16 32.79 -6.72
N ASN A 31 -11.15 32.20 -5.52
CA ASN A 31 -10.79 30.80 -5.29
C ASN A 31 -11.89 30.00 -4.58
N HIS A 32 -13.05 30.60 -4.30
CA HIS A 32 -14.09 30.00 -3.46
C HIS A 32 -15.43 29.92 -4.16
N ALA A 33 -16.00 28.73 -4.18
CA ALA A 33 -17.32 28.48 -4.73
C ALA A 33 -18.11 27.49 -3.89
N MET A 34 -19.42 27.58 -3.96
CA MET A 34 -20.36 26.61 -3.39
C MET A 34 -21.28 26.06 -4.46
N GLN A 35 -21.56 24.76 -4.39
CA GLN A 35 -22.49 24.08 -5.28
C GLN A 35 -23.42 23.16 -4.51
N ARG A 36 -24.75 23.33 -4.67
CA ARG A 36 -25.73 22.38 -4.15
C ARG A 36 -25.90 21.22 -5.13
N VAL A 37 -25.89 20.01 -4.61
CA VAL A 37 -26.10 18.76 -5.36
C VAL A 37 -27.29 18.01 -4.76
N GLU A 38 -28.29 17.68 -5.58
CA GLU A 38 -29.40 16.82 -5.19
C GLU A 38 -28.97 15.35 -5.17
N VAL A 39 -29.27 14.63 -4.09
CA VAL A 39 -28.91 13.23 -3.91
C VAL A 39 -30.00 12.33 -4.52
N LYS A 40 -30.01 12.22 -5.85
CA LYS A 40 -30.90 11.33 -6.60
C LYS A 40 -30.23 10.03 -7.04
N THR A 41 -28.91 9.97 -6.95
CA THR A 41 -28.09 8.84 -7.40
C THR A 41 -27.13 8.39 -6.31
N HIS A 42 -26.43 7.29 -6.55
CA HIS A 42 -25.47 6.72 -5.59
C HIS A 42 -24.21 7.58 -5.49
N TYR A 43 -23.66 7.98 -6.63
CA TYR A 43 -22.38 8.68 -6.71
C TYR A 43 -22.53 10.09 -7.28
N LEU A 44 -21.65 10.97 -6.81
CA LEU A 44 -21.19 12.15 -7.52
C LEU A 44 -19.83 11.83 -8.14
N LEU A 45 -19.74 11.87 -9.46
CA LEU A 45 -18.49 11.69 -10.19
C LEU A 45 -17.78 13.03 -10.29
N LEU A 46 -16.63 13.16 -9.66
CA LEU A 46 -15.81 14.36 -9.71
C LEU A 46 -14.79 14.24 -10.85
N PRO A 47 -14.73 15.22 -11.77
CA PRO A 47 -13.75 15.25 -12.85
C PRO A 47 -12.40 15.74 -12.32
N VAL A 48 -11.35 14.99 -12.60
CA VAL A 48 -9.98 15.24 -12.14
C VAL A 48 -9.10 15.64 -13.32
N GLN A 49 -8.23 16.62 -13.10
CA GLN A 49 -7.12 16.98 -13.97
C GLN A 49 -5.80 16.84 -13.20
N GLU A 50 -5.03 15.84 -13.53
CA GLU A 50 -3.88 15.34 -12.73
C GLU A 50 -2.80 16.41 -12.47
N LYS A 51 -2.61 17.35 -13.39
CA LYS A 51 -1.59 18.40 -13.28
C LYS A 51 -2.06 19.69 -12.60
N GLU A 52 -3.34 19.73 -12.18
CA GLU A 52 -3.87 20.92 -11.53
C GLU A 52 -3.48 21.00 -10.05
N GLU A 53 -3.67 22.20 -9.52
CA GLU A 53 -3.55 22.46 -8.08
C GLU A 53 -4.74 21.83 -7.33
N ILE A 54 -4.53 21.57 -6.07
CA ILE A 54 -5.54 21.01 -5.17
C ILE A 54 -6.72 21.96 -5.00
N ALA A 55 -7.93 21.43 -5.02
CA ALA A 55 -9.12 22.03 -4.46
C ALA A 55 -9.49 21.28 -3.17
N ASN A 56 -9.74 22.00 -2.10
CA ASN A 56 -10.27 21.44 -0.85
C ASN A 56 -11.81 21.46 -0.91
N ILE A 57 -12.44 20.30 -0.76
CA ILE A 57 -13.89 20.14 -0.76
C ILE A 57 -14.38 19.79 0.64
N HIS A 58 -15.33 20.58 1.17
CA HIS A 58 -16.13 20.22 2.32
C HIS A 58 -17.52 19.79 1.88
N ILE A 59 -17.96 18.62 2.26
CA ILE A 59 -19.34 18.17 2.08
C ILE A 59 -20.13 18.53 3.33
N ILE A 60 -21.12 19.42 3.13
CA ILE A 60 -21.99 19.92 4.19
C ILE A 60 -23.38 19.30 4.01
N VAL A 61 -23.91 18.72 5.08
CA VAL A 61 -25.24 18.08 5.14
C VAL A 61 -25.97 18.63 6.36
N ASN A 62 -27.15 19.18 6.17
CA ASN A 62 -27.95 19.78 7.26
C ASN A 62 -27.16 20.78 8.12
N ASN A 63 -26.34 21.62 7.48
CA ASN A 63 -25.46 22.64 8.09
C ASN A 63 -24.30 22.06 8.94
N GLU A 64 -24.01 20.78 8.82
CA GLU A 64 -22.87 20.14 9.45
C GLU A 64 -21.87 19.66 8.40
N GLN A 65 -20.59 19.93 8.60
CA GLN A 65 -19.53 19.33 7.77
C GLN A 65 -19.45 17.84 8.10
N ARG A 66 -19.72 17.02 7.09
CA ARG A 66 -19.71 15.55 7.21
C ARG A 66 -18.43 14.93 6.67
N GLN A 67 -17.76 15.61 5.74
CA GLN A 67 -16.54 15.16 5.12
C GLN A 67 -15.73 16.34 4.60
N ALA A 68 -14.38 16.16 4.58
CA ALA A 68 -13.46 17.07 3.92
C ALA A 68 -12.36 16.24 3.23
N PHE A 69 -11.97 16.64 2.03
CA PHE A 69 -10.89 16.01 1.29
C PHE A 69 -10.32 16.96 0.23
N ASN A 70 -9.12 16.65 -0.22
CA ASN A 70 -8.45 17.35 -1.31
C ASN A 70 -8.64 16.58 -2.63
N VAL A 71 -8.83 17.32 -3.73
CA VAL A 71 -8.97 16.76 -5.07
C VAL A 71 -8.45 17.75 -6.10
N LYS A 72 -7.87 17.27 -7.19
CA LYS A 72 -7.42 18.10 -8.30
C LYS A 72 -8.54 18.26 -9.32
N LEU A 73 -9.51 19.13 -9.02
CA LEU A 73 -10.67 19.35 -9.90
C LEU A 73 -10.25 19.90 -11.27
N ALA A 74 -10.91 19.42 -12.31
CA ALA A 74 -10.64 19.78 -13.69
C ALA A 74 -10.91 21.27 -13.97
N VAL A 75 -9.92 21.98 -14.48
CA VAL A 75 -9.96 23.39 -14.85
C VAL A 75 -10.30 23.54 -16.33
N ASP A 76 -9.52 22.92 -17.23
CA ASP A 76 -9.67 23.04 -18.69
C ASP A 76 -9.89 21.70 -19.41
N LYS A 77 -9.57 20.56 -18.80
CA LYS A 77 -9.80 19.22 -19.34
C LYS A 77 -10.04 18.20 -18.23
N VAL A 78 -10.66 17.08 -18.57
CA VAL A 78 -10.85 15.94 -17.67
C VAL A 78 -9.86 14.84 -18.06
N ASP A 79 -9.01 14.42 -17.13
CA ASP A 79 -8.13 13.27 -17.32
C ASP A 79 -8.83 11.96 -16.90
N TYR A 80 -9.59 11.97 -15.78
CA TYR A 80 -10.38 10.84 -15.30
C TYR A 80 -11.46 11.30 -14.30
N TYR A 81 -12.31 10.37 -13.86
CA TYR A 81 -13.34 10.62 -12.83
C TYR A 81 -13.05 9.78 -11.59
N ILE A 82 -13.46 10.31 -10.42
CA ILE A 82 -13.52 9.59 -9.16
C ILE A 82 -14.96 9.58 -8.62
N PRO A 83 -15.42 8.47 -7.99
CA PRO A 83 -16.75 8.39 -7.40
C PRO A 83 -16.72 8.85 -5.94
N VAL A 84 -17.62 9.76 -5.58
CA VAL A 84 -17.93 10.06 -4.18
C VAL A 84 -19.30 9.48 -3.87
N ASP A 85 -19.40 8.55 -2.93
CA ASP A 85 -20.69 8.00 -2.48
C ASP A 85 -21.46 9.08 -1.70
N ILE A 86 -22.46 9.68 -2.35
CA ILE A 86 -23.29 10.73 -1.76
C ILE A 86 -24.54 10.17 -1.09
N ARG A 87 -24.99 8.97 -1.44
CA ARG A 87 -26.17 8.33 -0.84
C ARG A 87 -25.96 8.01 0.64
N ARG A 88 -24.72 7.71 1.04
CA ARG A 88 -24.35 7.41 2.44
C ARG A 88 -24.67 8.52 3.43
N PHE A 89 -24.84 9.76 2.96
CA PHE A 89 -25.17 10.89 3.83
C PHE A 89 -26.64 10.93 4.26
N GLY A 90 -27.52 10.12 3.64
CA GLY A 90 -28.93 10.00 4.02
C GLY A 90 -29.73 11.31 3.93
N SER A 91 -29.36 12.20 3.01
CA SER A 91 -29.98 13.51 2.81
C SER A 91 -30.49 13.66 1.37
N GLU A 92 -31.51 14.47 1.16
CA GLU A 92 -32.03 14.79 -0.19
C GLU A 92 -31.10 15.71 -0.98
N SER A 93 -30.23 16.46 -0.31
CA SER A 93 -29.21 17.31 -0.93
C SER A 93 -27.99 17.47 -0.06
N ILE A 94 -26.86 17.72 -0.72
CA ILE A 94 -25.58 18.09 -0.08
C ILE A 94 -25.12 19.44 -0.63
N LEU A 95 -24.33 20.16 0.14
CA LEU A 95 -23.64 21.36 -0.29
C LEU A 95 -22.15 21.08 -0.37
N LEU A 96 -21.56 21.30 -1.53
CA LEU A 96 -20.13 21.30 -1.74
C LEU A 96 -19.60 22.72 -1.47
N ASP A 97 -18.72 22.87 -0.53
CA ASP A 97 -17.97 24.10 -0.25
C ASP A 97 -16.53 23.85 -0.75
N ILE A 98 -16.13 24.57 -1.81
CA ILE A 98 -14.94 24.27 -2.60
C ILE A 98 -13.97 25.45 -2.58
N ASN A 99 -12.78 25.21 -2.07
CA ASN A 99 -11.69 26.19 -2.05
C ASN A 99 -10.55 25.71 -2.97
N PHE A 100 -10.35 26.40 -4.08
CA PHE A 100 -9.26 26.12 -5.02
C PHE A 100 -7.96 26.76 -4.53
N HIS A 101 -6.85 26.00 -4.61
CA HIS A 101 -5.53 26.51 -4.33
C HIS A 101 -4.86 27.08 -5.61
N GLY A 102 -3.68 27.69 -5.46
CA GLY A 102 -2.89 28.26 -6.56
C GLY A 102 -3.30 29.66 -6.98
N ASP A 103 -2.57 30.21 -7.96
CA ASP A 103 -2.80 31.55 -8.51
C ASP A 103 -3.82 31.50 -9.65
N ARG A 104 -5.07 31.85 -9.35
CA ARG A 104 -6.19 31.80 -10.32
C ARG A 104 -6.14 32.92 -11.37
N ARG A 105 -5.27 33.91 -11.25
CA ARG A 105 -5.10 34.95 -12.27
C ARG A 105 -4.57 34.39 -13.59
N THR A 106 -3.83 33.27 -13.54
CA THR A 106 -3.29 32.62 -14.74
C THR A 106 -4.23 31.57 -15.33
N THR A 107 -5.19 31.04 -14.54
CA THR A 107 -6.13 29.98 -14.95
C THR A 107 -7.53 30.49 -15.31
N GLY A 108 -7.77 31.80 -15.17
CA GLY A 108 -9.07 32.43 -15.42
C GLY A 108 -10.04 32.29 -14.25
N PRO A 109 -11.24 32.85 -14.40
CA PRO A 109 -12.24 32.87 -13.34
C PRO A 109 -12.81 31.47 -13.08
N ILE A 110 -12.94 31.10 -11.81
CA ILE A 110 -13.38 29.75 -11.40
C ILE A 110 -14.75 29.34 -11.93
N LYS A 111 -15.64 30.32 -12.23
CA LYS A 111 -16.97 30.06 -12.84
C LYS A 111 -16.90 29.38 -14.21
N ASP A 112 -15.77 29.50 -14.91
CA ASP A 112 -15.57 29.00 -16.26
C ASP A 112 -14.87 27.62 -16.28
N PHE A 113 -14.47 27.07 -15.10
CA PHE A 113 -13.81 25.79 -15.01
C PHE A 113 -14.70 24.65 -15.52
N VAL A 114 -14.05 23.71 -16.21
CA VAL A 114 -14.71 22.55 -16.84
C VAL A 114 -15.39 21.66 -15.80
N CYS A 115 -14.87 21.59 -14.58
CA CYS A 115 -15.42 20.75 -13.52
C CYS A 115 -16.91 20.99 -13.26
N TRP A 116 -17.43 22.22 -13.38
CA TRP A 116 -18.85 22.52 -13.14
C TRP A 116 -19.80 21.86 -14.15
N LYS A 117 -19.35 21.71 -15.40
CA LYS A 117 -20.10 21.05 -16.46
C LYS A 117 -19.94 19.55 -16.46
N GLU A 118 -18.81 19.08 -15.95
CA GLU A 118 -18.40 17.67 -16.02
C GLU A 118 -18.67 16.89 -14.73
N MET A 119 -19.03 17.55 -13.61
CA MET A 119 -19.56 16.85 -12.44
C MET A 119 -20.87 16.14 -12.80
N LYS A 120 -20.95 14.83 -12.51
CA LYS A 120 -22.06 13.96 -12.93
C LYS A 120 -22.62 13.19 -11.74
N CYS A 121 -23.93 13.23 -11.57
CA CYS A 121 -24.63 12.31 -10.69
C CYS A 121 -24.86 10.98 -11.42
N SER A 122 -24.49 9.84 -10.82
CA SER A 122 -24.59 8.51 -11.44
C SER A 122 -24.92 7.43 -10.40
N ASN A 123 -25.67 6.40 -10.83
CA ASN A 123 -25.85 5.19 -10.02
C ASN A 123 -24.71 4.19 -10.21
N GLU A 124 -23.89 4.38 -11.22
CA GLU A 124 -22.80 3.47 -11.60
C GLU A 124 -21.48 4.24 -11.74
N PHE A 125 -20.41 3.55 -11.48
CA PHE A 125 -19.05 3.96 -11.76
C PHE A 125 -18.34 2.82 -12.50
N ASP A 126 -17.70 3.13 -13.63
CA ASP A 126 -16.93 2.13 -14.36
C ASP A 126 -15.68 1.74 -13.56
N SER A 127 -15.79 0.61 -12.87
CA SER A 127 -14.70 0.03 -12.08
C SER A 127 -13.76 -0.87 -12.88
N THR A 128 -13.96 -1.02 -14.19
CA THR A 128 -13.15 -1.95 -15.00
C THR A 128 -11.72 -1.47 -15.19
N ASN A 129 -11.48 -0.18 -15.10
CA ASN A 129 -10.20 0.51 -15.30
C ASN A 129 -9.29 -0.23 -16.31
N ARG A 130 -9.31 0.19 -17.58
CA ARG A 130 -8.60 -0.48 -18.68
C ARG A 130 -7.27 0.18 -19.04
N GLU A 131 -6.67 0.90 -18.10
CA GLU A 131 -5.38 1.51 -18.34
C GLU A 131 -4.33 0.47 -18.73
N LYS A 132 -3.44 0.87 -19.63
CA LYS A 132 -2.42 0.03 -20.24
C LYS A 132 -1.58 -0.73 -19.22
N PHE A 133 -1.16 -0.06 -18.17
CA PHE A 133 -0.26 -0.59 -17.13
C PHE A 133 -1.00 -1.17 -15.91
N ARG A 134 -2.34 -1.31 -15.98
CA ARG A 134 -3.06 -1.97 -14.91
C ARG A 134 -2.66 -3.43 -14.83
N PRO A 135 -2.12 -3.89 -13.69
CA PRO A 135 -1.69 -5.28 -13.51
C PRO A 135 -2.79 -6.30 -13.80
N SER A 136 -2.40 -7.47 -14.26
CA SER A 136 -3.30 -8.58 -14.57
C SER A 136 -3.61 -9.46 -13.36
N TYR A 137 -2.64 -9.66 -12.45
CA TYR A 137 -2.79 -10.52 -11.27
C TYR A 137 -2.24 -9.93 -9.97
N HIS A 138 -1.53 -8.80 -10.02
CA HIS A 138 -1.17 -8.09 -8.79
C HIS A 138 -2.37 -7.31 -8.25
N HIS A 139 -2.51 -7.24 -6.94
CA HIS A 139 -3.49 -6.38 -6.31
C HIS A 139 -3.19 -4.90 -6.61
N THR A 140 -4.22 -4.17 -7.00
CA THR A 140 -4.17 -2.73 -7.27
C THR A 140 -5.54 -2.11 -7.00
N PRO A 141 -5.64 -0.84 -6.57
CA PRO A 141 -6.94 -0.20 -6.37
C PRO A 141 -7.67 -0.05 -7.71
N VAL A 142 -8.98 -0.07 -7.70
CA VAL A 142 -9.79 0.16 -8.91
C VAL A 142 -9.52 1.55 -9.48
N TYR A 143 -9.36 2.53 -8.61
CA TYR A 143 -9.03 3.93 -8.90
C TYR A 143 -8.30 4.51 -7.68
N GLY A 144 -7.74 5.69 -7.83
CA GLY A 144 -7.06 6.39 -6.75
C GLY A 144 -5.63 5.91 -6.48
N TRP A 145 -5.06 6.41 -5.41
CA TRP A 145 -3.71 6.08 -4.95
C TRP A 145 -3.73 4.96 -3.92
N MET A 146 -2.74 4.08 -3.99
CA MET A 146 -2.46 3.07 -2.96
C MET A 146 -0.97 3.08 -2.60
N ASN A 147 -0.64 2.90 -1.31
CA ASN A 147 0.70 2.56 -0.87
C ASN A 147 0.69 1.34 0.09
N ASP A 148 1.07 1.47 1.34
CA ASP A 148 1.34 0.37 2.28
C ASP A 148 0.20 -0.63 2.38
N PRO A 149 0.46 -1.94 2.32
CA PRO A 149 -0.49 -2.95 2.80
C PRO A 149 -0.66 -2.80 4.32
N ASN A 150 -1.91 -2.88 4.79
CA ASN A 150 -2.27 -2.67 6.19
C ASN A 150 -3.20 -3.76 6.69
N GLY A 151 -3.27 -3.91 7.99
CA GLY A 151 -4.32 -4.65 8.68
C GLY A 151 -4.58 -6.06 8.15
N MET A 152 -3.59 -6.70 7.55
CA MET A 152 -3.76 -7.98 6.88
C MET A 152 -4.04 -9.11 7.87
N PHE A 153 -5.10 -9.89 7.62
CA PHE A 153 -5.41 -11.08 8.40
C PHE A 153 -6.18 -12.12 7.58
N TYR A 154 -6.15 -13.36 8.06
CA TYR A 154 -6.95 -14.45 7.50
C TYR A 154 -8.02 -14.87 8.49
N LYS A 155 -9.25 -15.02 7.99
CA LYS A 155 -10.38 -15.50 8.80
C LYS A 155 -11.43 -16.20 7.92
N ASP A 156 -11.90 -17.34 8.39
CA ASP A 156 -13.02 -18.09 7.78
C ASP A 156 -12.86 -18.33 6.26
N GLY A 157 -11.66 -18.73 5.82
CA GLY A 157 -11.37 -19.00 4.40
C GLY A 157 -11.05 -17.77 3.56
N THR A 158 -10.97 -16.59 4.15
CA THR A 158 -10.80 -15.33 3.45
C THR A 158 -9.56 -14.58 3.96
N TYR A 159 -8.72 -14.13 3.05
CA TYR A 159 -7.66 -13.17 3.27
C TYR A 159 -8.23 -11.76 3.14
N HIS A 160 -8.03 -10.93 4.15
CA HIS A 160 -8.37 -9.52 4.16
C HIS A 160 -7.10 -8.69 4.00
N LEU A 161 -7.09 -7.82 3.01
CA LEU A 161 -6.03 -6.86 2.74
C LEU A 161 -6.61 -5.47 2.86
N PHE A 162 -6.13 -4.68 3.81
CA PHE A 162 -6.35 -3.25 3.83
C PHE A 162 -5.10 -2.56 3.28
N TYR A 163 -5.25 -1.31 2.89
CA TYR A 163 -4.14 -0.56 2.32
C TYR A 163 -4.35 0.95 2.48
N GLN A 164 -3.26 1.68 2.53
CA GLN A 164 -3.27 3.13 2.47
C GLN A 164 -3.92 3.57 1.16
N PHE A 165 -4.99 4.37 1.25
CA PHE A 165 -5.82 4.66 0.10
C PHE A 165 -6.27 6.11 0.06
N ASN A 166 -5.99 6.80 -1.06
CA ASN A 166 -6.64 8.05 -1.41
C ASN A 166 -7.72 7.79 -2.47
N PRO A 167 -9.02 7.83 -2.09
CA PRO A 167 -10.11 7.62 -3.04
C PRO A 167 -10.45 8.86 -3.87
N TYR A 168 -9.77 10.00 -3.67
CA TYR A 168 -10.11 11.28 -4.32
C TYR A 168 -9.09 11.72 -5.36
N GLY A 169 -8.10 10.91 -5.64
CA GLY A 169 -7.07 11.16 -6.64
C GLY A 169 -5.97 10.12 -6.62
N SER A 170 -5.13 10.12 -7.66
CA SER A 170 -4.05 9.15 -7.83
C SER A 170 -2.68 9.68 -7.33
N GLN A 171 -2.70 10.64 -6.42
CA GLN A 171 -1.53 11.15 -5.70
C GLN A 171 -1.64 10.79 -4.22
N TRP A 172 -0.49 10.71 -3.52
CA TRP A 172 -0.48 10.53 -2.08
C TRP A 172 -1.15 11.70 -1.38
N GLU A 173 -2.28 11.48 -0.77
CA GLU A 173 -3.08 12.45 -0.03
C GLU A 173 -4.25 11.72 0.66
N ASN A 174 -5.02 12.38 1.53
CA ASN A 174 -6.31 11.91 2.07
C ASN A 174 -6.30 10.45 2.54
N MET A 175 -5.30 10.05 3.33
CA MET A 175 -5.12 8.65 3.70
C MET A 175 -6.30 8.10 4.52
N ASN A 176 -6.83 7.01 4.00
CA ASN A 176 -7.85 6.14 4.58
C ASN A 176 -7.39 4.68 4.45
N TRP A 177 -8.09 3.73 5.01
CA TRP A 177 -7.89 2.32 4.70
C TRP A 177 -8.89 1.85 3.64
N GLY A 178 -8.38 1.56 2.44
CA GLY A 178 -9.06 0.75 1.44
C GLY A 178 -9.14 -0.71 1.89
N HIS A 179 -9.97 -1.52 1.23
CA HIS A 179 -10.16 -2.92 1.60
C HIS A 179 -10.36 -3.78 0.35
N SER A 180 -9.72 -4.94 0.34
CA SER A 180 -9.92 -6.00 -0.64
C SER A 180 -9.88 -7.37 0.04
N THR A 181 -10.57 -8.35 -0.54
CA THR A 181 -10.60 -9.73 -0.04
C THR A 181 -10.20 -10.73 -1.11
N SER A 182 -9.60 -11.84 -0.69
CA SER A 182 -9.22 -12.95 -1.58
C SER A 182 -9.38 -14.29 -0.88
N THR A 183 -9.64 -15.35 -1.63
CA THR A 183 -9.60 -16.73 -1.14
C THR A 183 -8.34 -17.46 -1.55
N ASP A 184 -7.50 -16.86 -2.41
CA ASP A 184 -6.36 -17.50 -3.04
C ASP A 184 -5.11 -16.61 -3.18
N LEU A 185 -5.11 -15.39 -2.60
CA LEU A 185 -4.00 -14.42 -2.65
C LEU A 185 -3.62 -13.92 -4.06
N VAL A 186 -4.36 -14.33 -5.09
CA VAL A 186 -4.13 -13.96 -6.50
C VAL A 186 -5.28 -13.10 -7.03
N HIS A 187 -6.52 -13.54 -6.75
CA HIS A 187 -7.72 -12.85 -7.20
C HIS A 187 -8.31 -12.02 -6.05
N TRP A 188 -8.30 -10.72 -6.23
CA TRP A 188 -8.74 -9.77 -5.20
C TRP A 188 -10.07 -9.12 -5.58
N THR A 189 -11.00 -9.10 -4.64
CA THR A 189 -12.30 -8.45 -4.78
C THR A 189 -12.33 -7.18 -3.95
N PRO A 190 -12.49 -6.00 -4.58
CA PRO A 190 -12.62 -4.72 -3.86
C PRO A 190 -13.83 -4.73 -2.92
N GLN A 191 -13.66 -4.13 -1.75
CA GLN A 191 -14.67 -3.95 -0.73
C GLN A 191 -14.90 -2.46 -0.48
N PRO A 192 -15.96 -2.05 0.22
CA PRO A 192 -16.13 -0.68 0.68
C PRO A 192 -14.95 -0.20 1.52
N LEU A 193 -14.75 1.13 1.57
CA LEU A 193 -13.76 1.78 2.41
C LEU A 193 -13.93 1.35 3.88
N ALA A 194 -12.85 0.91 4.51
CA ALA A 194 -12.92 0.26 5.82
C ALA A 194 -12.83 1.23 7.00
N ILE A 195 -11.83 2.12 6.98
CA ILE A 195 -11.60 3.12 8.04
C ILE A 195 -11.31 4.46 7.39
N GLU A 196 -12.13 5.45 7.70
CA GLU A 196 -12.03 6.80 7.15
C GLU A 196 -11.37 7.76 8.13
N ALA A 197 -10.70 8.78 7.59
CA ALA A 197 -10.17 9.91 8.35
C ALA A 197 -11.26 10.57 9.19
N ASP A 198 -10.89 11.11 10.35
CA ASP A 198 -11.79 11.84 11.25
C ASP A 198 -11.07 13.05 11.90
N ALA A 199 -11.62 13.54 13.01
CA ALA A 199 -11.07 14.68 13.73
C ALA A 199 -9.65 14.42 14.33
N LEU A 200 -9.26 13.14 14.49
CA LEU A 200 -7.91 12.77 14.96
C LEU A 200 -6.88 12.78 13.80
N GLY A 201 -7.32 12.92 12.57
CA GLY A 201 -6.47 13.05 11.39
C GLY A 201 -6.67 11.95 10.34
N ALA A 202 -5.74 11.89 9.39
CA ALA A 202 -5.66 10.85 8.38
C ALA A 202 -5.37 9.48 9.01
N ILE A 203 -5.78 8.41 8.33
CA ILE A 203 -5.56 7.03 8.79
C ILE A 203 -4.28 6.50 8.14
N PHE A 204 -3.18 6.47 8.93
CA PHE A 204 -1.91 5.90 8.50
C PHE A 204 -1.85 4.40 8.77
N SER A 205 -0.70 3.80 8.47
CA SER A 205 -0.50 2.35 8.48
C SER A 205 -0.70 1.71 9.85
N GLY A 206 -0.90 0.41 9.83
CA GLY A 206 -1.12 -0.40 11.02
C GLY A 206 -1.49 -1.85 10.71
N SER A 207 -2.05 -2.54 11.69
CA SER A 207 -2.29 -3.98 11.65
C SER A 207 -3.67 -4.37 12.15
N CYS A 208 -4.11 -5.58 11.83
CA CYS A 208 -5.27 -6.22 12.47
C CYS A 208 -4.84 -7.49 13.21
N VAL A 209 -5.56 -7.82 14.28
CA VAL A 209 -5.46 -9.11 14.98
C VAL A 209 -6.85 -9.71 15.19
N VAL A 210 -6.92 -11.03 15.22
CA VAL A 210 -8.13 -11.78 15.58
C VAL A 210 -8.07 -12.15 17.06
N ASP A 211 -8.90 -11.51 17.91
CA ASP A 211 -8.98 -11.79 19.35
C ASP A 211 -9.80 -13.06 19.62
N LYS A 212 -9.15 -14.21 19.47
CA LYS A 212 -9.79 -15.53 19.63
C LYS A 212 -10.33 -15.79 21.04
N LYS A 213 -9.74 -15.17 22.05
CA LYS A 213 -10.03 -15.40 23.47
C LYS A 213 -10.88 -14.30 24.11
N ASN A 214 -11.31 -13.32 23.33
CA ASN A 214 -12.05 -12.15 23.82
C ASN A 214 -11.31 -11.40 24.95
N THR A 215 -10.01 -11.26 24.83
CA THR A 215 -9.17 -10.56 25.80
C THR A 215 -9.52 -9.07 25.90
N ALA A 216 -9.93 -8.48 24.77
CA ALA A 216 -10.35 -7.08 24.68
C ALA A 216 -11.81 -6.86 25.16
N GLY A 217 -12.60 -7.92 25.33
CA GLY A 217 -14.00 -7.81 25.79
C GLY A 217 -14.99 -7.35 24.71
N PHE A 218 -14.64 -7.46 23.42
CA PHE A 218 -15.53 -7.08 22.29
C PHE A 218 -16.31 -8.26 21.69
N GLY A 219 -16.04 -9.47 22.13
CA GLY A 219 -16.57 -10.73 21.65
C GLY A 219 -15.47 -11.66 21.11
N GLU A 220 -15.71 -12.99 21.18
CA GLU A 220 -14.78 -13.98 20.62
C GLU A 220 -14.62 -13.78 19.11
N ASN A 221 -13.38 -13.90 18.63
CA ASN A 221 -13.03 -13.72 17.24
C ASN A 221 -13.33 -12.32 16.67
N ALA A 222 -13.51 -11.30 17.53
CA ALA A 222 -13.53 -9.91 17.07
C ALA A 222 -12.21 -9.57 16.38
N VAL A 223 -12.28 -8.81 15.29
CA VAL A 223 -11.08 -8.29 14.61
C VAL A 223 -10.80 -6.90 15.15
N ILE A 224 -9.59 -6.71 15.67
CA ILE A 224 -9.13 -5.43 16.21
C ILE A 224 -8.12 -4.83 15.24
N ALA A 225 -8.44 -3.68 14.67
CA ALA A 225 -7.54 -2.90 13.85
C ALA A 225 -6.82 -1.87 14.72
N TYR A 226 -5.50 -1.78 14.58
CA TYR A 226 -4.67 -0.69 15.07
C TYR A 226 -4.17 0.12 13.90
N TYR A 227 -4.20 1.44 14.02
CA TYR A 227 -3.73 2.36 13.00
C TYR A 227 -3.22 3.65 13.64
N THR A 228 -2.41 4.37 12.90
CA THR A 228 -1.97 5.69 13.33
C THR A 228 -2.98 6.74 12.88
N SER A 229 -3.47 7.54 13.81
CA SER A 229 -4.19 8.79 13.54
C SER A 229 -3.18 9.90 13.33
N ALA A 230 -3.04 10.38 12.09
CA ALA A 230 -2.05 11.37 11.69
C ALA A 230 -2.69 12.77 11.62
N GLY A 231 -2.86 13.40 12.78
CA GLY A 231 -3.31 14.77 12.95
C GLY A 231 -2.17 15.71 13.30
N HIS A 232 -2.38 16.56 14.31
CA HIS A 232 -1.33 17.45 14.81
C HIS A 232 -0.14 16.66 15.39
N HIS A 233 -0.41 15.54 16.05
CA HIS A 233 0.56 14.53 16.44
C HIS A 233 0.13 13.17 15.90
N GLN A 234 1.10 12.29 15.72
CA GLN A 234 0.83 10.89 15.38
C GLN A 234 0.51 10.13 16.68
N THR A 235 -0.68 9.53 16.72
CA THR A 235 -1.16 8.76 17.88
C THR A 235 -1.72 7.42 17.40
N GLN A 236 -1.72 6.39 18.27
CA GLN A 236 -2.25 5.10 17.88
C GLN A 236 -3.70 4.98 18.31
N SER A 237 -4.53 4.57 17.35
CA SER A 237 -5.97 4.38 17.51
C SER A 237 -6.36 2.94 17.17
N MET A 238 -7.54 2.54 17.61
CA MET A 238 -8.08 1.22 17.29
C MET A 238 -9.52 1.31 16.78
N ALA A 239 -9.89 0.30 16.00
CA ALA A 239 -11.27 0.05 15.59
C ALA A 239 -11.60 -1.43 15.70
N VAL A 240 -12.89 -1.74 15.88
CA VAL A 240 -13.36 -3.10 16.15
C VAL A 240 -14.35 -3.54 15.07
N SER A 241 -14.12 -4.72 14.53
CA SER A 241 -15.08 -5.42 13.67
C SER A 241 -15.64 -6.63 14.39
N LYS A 242 -16.97 -6.77 14.37
CA LYS A 242 -17.72 -7.92 14.90
C LYS A 242 -18.31 -8.80 13.80
N ASP A 243 -18.12 -8.44 12.56
CA ASP A 243 -18.67 -9.09 11.37
C ASP A 243 -17.61 -9.71 10.45
N GLY A 244 -16.45 -10.04 11.05
CA GLY A 244 -15.37 -10.72 10.35
C GLY A 244 -14.50 -9.80 9.48
N GLY A 245 -14.42 -8.51 9.78
CA GLY A 245 -13.58 -7.54 9.05
C GLY A 245 -14.30 -6.81 7.92
N LYS A 246 -15.63 -6.96 7.81
CA LYS A 246 -16.42 -6.27 6.78
C LYS A 246 -16.64 -4.80 7.11
N THR A 247 -16.95 -4.51 8.38
CA THR A 247 -17.11 -3.14 8.87
C THR A 247 -16.36 -2.94 10.18
N PHE A 248 -15.93 -1.71 10.42
CA PHE A 248 -15.19 -1.34 11.62
C PHE A 248 -15.87 -0.18 12.36
N THR A 249 -15.94 -0.28 13.67
CA THR A 249 -16.38 0.81 14.55
C THR A 249 -15.16 1.33 15.31
N LYS A 250 -14.85 2.60 15.19
CA LYS A 250 -13.76 3.24 15.93
C LYS A 250 -14.00 3.17 17.43
N PHE A 251 -12.95 2.90 18.18
CA PHE A 251 -13.03 2.82 19.64
C PHE A 251 -13.29 4.21 20.23
N PRO A 252 -14.31 4.37 21.10
CA PRO A 252 -14.71 5.69 21.60
C PRO A 252 -13.65 6.40 22.45
N ALA A 253 -12.72 5.63 23.03
CA ALA A 253 -11.63 6.18 23.86
C ALA A 253 -10.31 6.33 23.08
N ASN A 254 -10.34 6.42 21.75
CA ASN A 254 -9.17 6.76 20.97
C ASN A 254 -8.64 8.17 21.30
N PRO A 255 -7.31 8.38 21.25
CA PRO A 255 -6.26 7.41 20.95
C PRO A 255 -5.92 6.51 22.17
N VAL A 256 -5.46 5.25 21.88
CA VAL A 256 -5.06 4.28 22.92
C VAL A 256 -3.58 4.37 23.31
N LEU A 257 -2.76 5.00 22.48
CA LEU A 257 -1.34 5.22 22.75
C LEU A 257 -0.90 6.55 22.14
N THR A 258 -0.21 7.37 22.91
CA THR A 258 0.22 8.73 22.53
C THR A 258 1.71 8.93 22.78
N SER A 259 2.32 9.83 22.02
CA SER A 259 3.69 10.28 22.19
C SER A 259 3.85 11.71 21.65
N ASN A 260 4.90 12.40 22.10
CA ASN A 260 5.33 13.67 21.53
C ASN A 260 6.40 13.50 20.44
N GLU A 261 6.80 12.26 20.14
CA GLU A 261 7.75 11.96 19.07
C GLU A 261 7.13 12.28 17.70
N PRO A 262 7.87 12.87 16.76
CA PRO A 262 7.33 13.29 15.47
C PRO A 262 6.92 12.12 14.58
N ASP A 263 7.71 11.04 14.58
CA ASP A 263 7.51 9.84 13.75
C ASP A 263 7.11 8.65 14.63
N PHE A 264 5.90 8.69 15.16
CA PHE A 264 5.34 7.69 16.08
C PHE A 264 4.19 6.96 15.40
N ARG A 265 4.48 5.89 14.59
CA ARG A 265 3.49 5.29 13.69
C ARG A 265 3.66 3.81 13.43
N ASP A 266 2.69 3.25 12.71
CA ASP A 266 2.67 1.92 12.09
C ASP A 266 2.64 0.78 13.13
N PRO A 267 1.60 0.70 13.99
CA PRO A 267 1.51 -0.31 15.04
C PRO A 267 1.28 -1.71 14.47
N LYS A 268 2.15 -2.66 14.82
CA LYS A 268 1.98 -4.10 14.57
C LYS A 268 1.72 -4.82 15.88
N ALA A 269 0.48 -5.25 16.08
CA ALA A 269 0.09 -6.06 17.23
C ALA A 269 0.12 -7.56 16.86
N PHE A 270 0.42 -8.43 17.83
CA PHE A 270 0.38 -9.88 17.70
C PHE A 270 0.27 -10.55 19.06
N TRP A 271 -0.31 -11.77 19.09
CA TRP A 271 -0.35 -12.58 20.31
C TRP A 271 0.97 -13.29 20.54
N ASN A 272 1.55 -13.13 21.72
CA ASN A 272 2.76 -13.86 22.12
C ASN A 272 2.39 -14.99 23.09
N PRO A 273 2.43 -16.26 22.65
CA PRO A 273 2.05 -17.39 23.48
C PRO A 273 3.08 -17.69 24.59
N GLU A 274 4.31 -17.21 24.48
CA GLU A 274 5.36 -17.49 25.49
C GLU A 274 5.13 -16.71 26.78
N ILE A 275 4.65 -15.47 26.67
CA ILE A 275 4.32 -14.62 27.82
C ILE A 275 2.81 -14.50 28.09
N GLN A 276 1.96 -15.15 27.28
CA GLN A 276 0.50 -15.09 27.37
C GLN A 276 -0.05 -13.65 27.38
N LYS A 277 0.53 -12.78 26.53
CA LYS A 277 0.13 -11.39 26.34
C LYS A 277 0.17 -11.00 24.86
N TRP A 278 -0.45 -9.90 24.56
CA TRP A 278 -0.26 -9.21 23.29
C TRP A 278 1.03 -8.40 23.33
N ASN A 279 1.77 -8.41 22.26
CA ASN A 279 2.84 -7.47 21.99
C ASN A 279 2.44 -6.50 20.88
N LEU A 280 3.04 -5.32 20.88
CA LEU A 280 2.92 -4.33 19.82
C LEU A 280 4.30 -3.78 19.53
N VAL A 281 4.66 -3.75 18.26
CA VAL A 281 5.86 -3.08 17.75
C VAL A 281 5.43 -1.81 17.05
N LEU A 282 6.13 -0.72 17.29
CA LEU A 282 5.84 0.59 16.76
C LEU A 282 7.11 1.26 16.26
N ALA A 283 7.05 1.86 15.07
CA ALA A 283 8.16 2.65 14.54
C ALA A 283 8.20 4.03 15.18
N VAL A 284 9.38 4.46 15.62
CA VAL A 284 9.60 5.76 16.25
C VAL A 284 10.90 6.37 15.76
N GLY A 285 10.82 7.17 14.69
CA GLY A 285 11.98 7.78 14.06
C GLY A 285 12.93 6.72 13.47
N GLN A 286 14.01 6.40 14.17
CA GLN A 286 15.02 5.41 13.77
C GLN A 286 15.17 4.27 14.79
N GLU A 287 14.10 3.98 15.53
CA GLU A 287 14.02 2.83 16.43
C GLU A 287 12.67 2.15 16.36
N MET A 288 12.61 0.90 16.78
CA MET A 288 11.38 0.16 17.02
C MET A 288 11.13 0.08 18.52
N ARG A 289 9.94 0.48 18.96
CA ARG A 289 9.52 0.36 20.37
C ARG A 289 8.60 -0.83 20.56
N PHE A 290 8.82 -1.56 21.65
CA PHE A 290 8.05 -2.74 22.02
C PHE A 290 7.15 -2.43 23.20
N TYR A 291 5.92 -2.91 23.12
CA TYR A 291 4.91 -2.78 24.16
C TYR A 291 4.29 -4.15 24.44
N SER A 292 3.74 -4.32 25.66
CA SER A 292 2.90 -5.47 26.00
C SER A 292 1.55 -5.05 26.54
N SER A 293 0.54 -5.90 26.34
CA SER A 293 -0.82 -5.67 26.84
C SER A 293 -1.52 -6.97 27.23
N PRO A 294 -2.25 -7.04 28.33
CA PRO A 294 -3.09 -8.19 28.66
C PRO A 294 -4.42 -8.19 27.88
N ASN A 295 -4.87 -7.04 27.35
CA ASN A 295 -6.26 -6.82 26.91
C ASN A 295 -6.41 -5.97 25.65
N LEU A 296 -5.33 -5.75 24.87
CA LEU A 296 -5.36 -4.98 23.63
C LEU A 296 -5.75 -3.48 23.79
N LYS A 297 -5.90 -2.98 24.99
CA LYS A 297 -6.30 -1.58 25.29
C LYS A 297 -5.27 -0.84 26.11
N ASP A 298 -4.72 -1.52 27.10
CA ASP A 298 -3.76 -0.95 28.05
C ASP A 298 -2.36 -1.43 27.68
N TRP A 299 -1.54 -0.55 27.13
CA TRP A 299 -0.21 -0.86 26.62
C TRP A 299 0.88 -0.37 27.58
N THR A 300 1.80 -1.27 27.91
CA THR A 300 2.99 -0.97 28.73
C THR A 300 4.21 -0.95 27.82
N TYR A 301 4.99 0.13 27.85
CA TYR A 301 6.29 0.20 27.18
C TYR A 301 7.28 -0.79 27.82
N GLU A 302 8.00 -1.53 26.99
CA GLU A 302 8.96 -2.54 27.43
C GLU A 302 10.40 -2.15 27.11
N SER A 303 10.70 -1.87 25.85
CA SER A 303 12.04 -1.52 25.38
C SER A 303 12.04 -0.91 23.97
N SER A 304 13.21 -0.49 23.51
CA SER A 304 13.45 -0.13 22.12
C SER A 304 14.63 -0.88 21.51
N PHE A 305 14.66 -0.92 20.17
CA PHE A 305 15.71 -1.51 19.34
C PHE A 305 16.02 -0.60 18.16
N GLY A 306 17.30 -0.45 17.79
CA GLY A 306 17.70 0.27 16.57
C GLY A 306 19.15 0.73 16.62
N SER A 307 19.57 1.39 17.69
CA SER A 307 20.88 2.00 17.80
C SER A 307 22.02 1.03 17.50
N GLY A 308 22.81 1.32 16.46
CA GLY A 308 23.97 0.52 16.03
C GLY A 308 23.64 -0.68 15.15
N TYR A 309 22.38 -0.84 14.68
CA TYR A 309 21.95 -1.95 13.84
C TYR A 309 21.33 -1.46 12.54
N GLY A 310 21.72 -2.05 11.42
CA GLY A 310 21.12 -1.79 10.11
C GLY A 310 21.42 -0.42 9.52
N CYS A 311 20.57 0.00 8.59
CA CYS A 311 20.65 1.30 7.92
C CYS A 311 19.87 2.37 8.68
N HIS A 312 20.45 3.56 8.83
CA HIS A 312 19.88 4.72 9.50
C HIS A 312 19.84 5.97 8.60
N ASP A 313 19.88 5.81 7.27
CA ASP A 313 19.88 6.94 6.33
C ASP A 313 18.47 7.54 6.11
N GLY A 314 17.46 7.04 6.83
CA GLY A 314 16.08 7.51 6.76
C GLY A 314 15.25 7.17 7.98
N VAL A 315 13.95 7.40 7.87
CA VAL A 315 12.96 7.07 8.91
C VAL A 315 12.59 5.60 8.82
N TRP A 316 12.48 4.94 9.96
CA TRP A 316 12.01 3.58 10.08
C TRP A 316 10.49 3.53 10.16
N GLU A 317 9.87 2.62 9.40
CA GLU A 317 8.42 2.53 9.21
C GLU A 317 7.96 1.07 9.15
N CYS A 318 6.65 0.86 9.26
CA CYS A 318 5.94 -0.40 9.00
C CYS A 318 6.66 -1.63 9.60
N PRO A 319 6.83 -1.72 10.93
CA PRO A 319 7.46 -2.87 11.55
C PRO A 319 6.59 -4.12 11.46
N ASP A 320 7.24 -5.28 11.47
CA ASP A 320 6.60 -6.57 11.73
C ASP A 320 7.55 -7.45 12.56
N LEU A 321 7.02 -8.24 13.47
CA LEU A 321 7.83 -9.11 14.32
C LEU A 321 7.17 -10.50 14.41
N MET A 322 7.92 -11.53 14.03
CA MET A 322 7.42 -12.89 13.96
C MET A 322 8.48 -13.93 14.32
N LYS A 323 8.02 -15.08 14.78
CA LYS A 323 8.89 -16.24 15.06
C LYS A 323 8.84 -17.20 13.88
N LEU A 324 9.98 -17.40 13.23
CA LEU A 324 10.11 -18.19 11.99
C LEU A 324 10.90 -19.46 12.20
N GLN A 325 10.52 -20.51 11.46
CA GLN A 325 11.26 -21.76 11.39
C GLN A 325 12.56 -21.59 10.61
N VAL A 326 13.67 -22.08 11.14
CA VAL A 326 14.93 -22.23 10.42
C VAL A 326 14.87 -23.52 9.61
N ARG A 327 14.87 -23.38 8.30
CA ARG A 327 14.68 -24.47 7.32
C ARG A 327 15.62 -25.64 7.56
N GLY A 328 15.09 -26.87 7.58
CA GLY A 328 15.86 -28.10 7.78
C GLY A 328 16.36 -28.34 9.21
N THR A 329 15.88 -27.59 10.18
CA THR A 329 16.18 -27.75 11.61
C THR A 329 14.91 -27.68 12.46
N ASP A 330 15.00 -28.01 13.75
CA ASP A 330 13.92 -27.80 14.73
C ASP A 330 13.98 -26.41 15.39
N LYS A 331 14.91 -25.55 14.97
CA LYS A 331 15.13 -24.23 15.56
C LYS A 331 14.14 -23.21 14.98
N GLN A 332 13.69 -22.32 15.84
CA GLN A 332 12.96 -21.11 15.46
C GLN A 332 13.72 -19.88 15.95
N LYS A 333 13.66 -18.80 15.21
CA LYS A 333 14.19 -17.49 15.60
C LYS A 333 13.18 -16.39 15.31
N TRP A 334 13.31 -15.30 16.02
CA TRP A 334 12.53 -14.12 15.77
C TRP A 334 13.14 -13.30 14.62
N MET A 335 12.29 -12.74 13.80
CA MET A 335 12.68 -11.81 12.75
C MET A 335 11.85 -10.52 12.89
N LEU A 336 12.56 -9.39 12.95
CA LEU A 336 11.99 -8.04 12.92
C LEU A 336 12.17 -7.48 11.51
N ILE A 337 11.06 -7.15 10.85
CA ILE A 337 11.04 -6.37 9.62
C ILE A 337 11.08 -4.89 9.97
N CYS A 338 11.86 -4.13 9.22
CA CYS A 338 11.98 -2.69 9.33
C CYS A 338 12.06 -2.08 7.93
N ASN A 339 11.06 -1.32 7.56
CA ASN A 339 11.09 -0.57 6.32
C ASN A 339 11.77 0.78 6.56
N ILE A 340 12.47 1.32 5.57
CA ILE A 340 13.21 2.57 5.69
C ILE A 340 13.03 3.45 4.46
N ASN A 341 12.85 4.77 4.68
CA ASN A 341 12.78 5.75 3.61
C ASN A 341 13.31 7.13 4.07
N PRO A 342 14.31 7.73 3.33
CA PRO A 342 15.16 7.08 2.34
C PRO A 342 16.09 6.03 2.98
N GLY A 343 17.03 5.48 2.23
CA GLY A 343 18.07 4.58 2.76
C GLY A 343 18.20 3.25 2.00
N GLY A 344 17.35 3.02 1.01
CA GLY A 344 17.42 1.83 0.17
C GLY A 344 18.73 1.72 -0.62
N PRO A 345 19.18 0.49 -0.95
CA PRO A 345 20.48 0.24 -1.57
C PRO A 345 20.61 0.85 -2.99
N PHE A 346 19.49 1.16 -3.62
CA PHE A 346 19.43 1.82 -4.94
C PHE A 346 18.75 3.19 -4.86
N GLY A 347 18.68 3.79 -3.66
CA GLY A 347 18.02 5.04 -3.34
C GLY A 347 16.51 4.88 -3.06
N GLY A 348 15.99 5.80 -2.25
CA GLY A 348 14.59 5.80 -1.82
C GLY A 348 14.28 4.73 -0.79
N SER A 349 13.13 4.12 -0.91
CA SER A 349 12.57 3.20 0.06
C SER A 349 13.04 1.75 -0.13
N ALA A 350 13.17 1.00 0.98
CA ALA A 350 13.51 -0.42 0.98
C ALA A 350 13.08 -1.12 2.28
N THR A 351 13.09 -2.44 2.29
CA THR A 351 12.78 -3.29 3.45
C THR A 351 14.04 -3.97 3.96
N GLN A 352 14.51 -3.59 5.16
CA GLN A 352 15.54 -4.31 5.90
C GLN A 352 14.92 -5.24 6.94
N TYR A 353 15.69 -6.21 7.44
CA TYR A 353 15.26 -7.12 8.49
C TYR A 353 16.40 -7.48 9.45
N PHE A 354 16.01 -7.89 10.64
CA PHE A 354 16.91 -8.33 11.71
C PHE A 354 16.49 -9.70 12.22
N VAL A 355 17.45 -10.61 12.39
CA VAL A 355 17.23 -11.94 12.96
C VAL A 355 17.81 -11.97 14.37
N GLY A 356 17.10 -12.60 15.30
CA GLY A 356 17.53 -12.67 16.68
C GLY A 356 16.55 -13.40 17.60
N GLU A 357 16.50 -12.96 18.86
CA GLU A 357 15.60 -13.47 19.89
C GLU A 357 14.71 -12.36 20.45
N PHE A 358 13.50 -12.74 20.83
CA PHE A 358 12.56 -11.84 21.49
C PHE A 358 11.90 -12.57 22.66
N ASP A 359 12.06 -12.03 23.87
CA ASP A 359 11.56 -12.62 25.13
C ASP A 359 10.17 -12.10 25.54
N GLY A 360 9.51 -11.36 24.66
CA GLY A 360 8.24 -10.68 24.94
C GLY A 360 8.41 -9.25 25.46
N HIS A 361 9.62 -8.85 25.79
CA HIS A 361 9.97 -7.53 26.33
C HIS A 361 11.07 -6.85 25.52
N ARG A 362 12.07 -7.59 25.07
CA ARG A 362 13.24 -7.06 24.37
C ARG A 362 13.62 -7.93 23.18
N PHE A 363 13.93 -7.27 22.07
CA PHE A 363 14.53 -7.89 20.89
C PHE A 363 16.05 -7.78 20.96
N THR A 364 16.75 -8.91 20.75
CA THR A 364 18.21 -8.99 20.70
C THR A 364 18.63 -9.51 19.34
N CYS A 365 19.27 -8.69 18.52
CA CYS A 365 19.72 -9.05 17.18
C CYS A 365 21.05 -9.81 17.21
N GLU A 366 21.18 -10.82 16.37
CA GLU A 366 22.41 -11.63 16.26
C GLU A 366 23.43 -11.10 15.23
N HIS A 367 23.12 -10.01 14.52
CA HIS A 367 23.99 -9.41 13.51
C HIS A 367 23.87 -7.89 13.50
N GLN A 368 24.90 -7.21 13.01
CA GLN A 368 24.91 -5.73 12.87
C GLN A 368 24.86 -5.29 11.41
N ASP A 369 25.19 -6.20 10.46
CA ASP A 369 25.16 -5.92 9.03
C ASP A 369 23.71 -5.64 8.55
N THR A 370 23.57 -4.69 7.64
CA THR A 370 22.28 -4.40 6.99
C THR A 370 21.93 -5.53 6.03
N ARG A 371 20.73 -6.07 6.17
CA ARG A 371 20.18 -7.12 5.31
C ARG A 371 18.87 -6.67 4.70
N TRP A 372 18.77 -6.83 3.40
CA TRP A 372 17.58 -6.44 2.64
C TRP A 372 16.74 -7.68 2.33
N MET A 373 15.42 -7.55 2.47
CA MET A 373 14.49 -8.63 2.17
C MET A 373 14.28 -8.79 0.65
N ASP A 374 14.35 -7.68 -0.07
CA ASP A 374 14.26 -7.60 -1.52
C ASP A 374 15.34 -6.64 -2.03
N TYR A 375 16.02 -7.00 -3.08
CA TYR A 375 17.11 -6.23 -3.70
C TYR A 375 16.67 -5.51 -4.97
N GLY A 376 15.36 -5.41 -5.23
CA GLY A 376 14.80 -4.51 -6.25
C GLY A 376 14.69 -3.09 -5.72
N LYS A 377 14.26 -2.20 -6.58
CA LYS A 377 14.03 -0.79 -6.20
C LYS A 377 12.59 -0.52 -5.78
N ASP A 378 11.66 -1.45 -6.05
CA ASP A 378 10.22 -1.25 -5.89
C ASP A 378 9.59 -2.27 -4.94
N HIS A 379 10.12 -2.32 -3.70
CA HIS A 379 9.59 -3.20 -2.65
C HIS A 379 9.68 -2.51 -1.30
N TYR A 380 8.55 -2.11 -0.75
CA TYR A 380 8.48 -1.30 0.46
C TYR A 380 7.25 -1.61 1.32
N ALA A 381 7.28 -1.16 2.59
CA ALA A 381 6.20 -1.30 3.56
C ALA A 381 5.75 -2.76 3.75
N THR A 382 6.71 -3.69 3.75
CA THR A 382 6.46 -5.13 3.86
C THR A 382 5.92 -5.48 5.23
N VAL A 383 4.75 -6.12 5.26
CA VAL A 383 4.11 -6.65 6.48
C VAL A 383 3.43 -7.98 6.19
N THR A 384 3.07 -8.73 7.26
CA THR A 384 2.52 -10.08 7.15
C THR A 384 1.06 -10.15 7.60
N PHE A 385 0.35 -11.19 7.10
CA PHE A 385 -1.00 -11.54 7.53
C PHE A 385 -1.01 -12.10 8.96
N ASP A 386 -1.88 -11.58 9.81
CA ASP A 386 -2.21 -12.22 11.08
C ASP A 386 -3.06 -13.46 10.82
N ASN A 387 -2.92 -14.47 11.69
CA ASN A 387 -3.73 -15.68 11.68
C ASN A 387 -3.69 -16.46 10.34
N ALA A 388 -2.62 -16.34 9.54
CA ALA A 388 -2.49 -17.09 8.28
C ALA A 388 -2.61 -18.60 8.51
N PRO A 389 -3.22 -19.36 7.56
CA PRO A 389 -3.42 -20.79 7.73
C PRO A 389 -2.10 -21.56 7.75
N ASP A 390 -2.11 -22.74 8.37
CA ASP A 390 -0.97 -23.67 8.44
C ASP A 390 0.26 -23.10 9.15
N GLY A 391 0.11 -22.06 9.99
CA GLY A 391 1.21 -21.39 10.67
C GLY A 391 2.20 -20.67 9.74
N ARG A 392 1.76 -20.32 8.54
CA ARG A 392 2.56 -19.60 7.55
C ARG A 392 2.70 -18.12 7.91
N HIS A 393 3.81 -17.55 7.51
CA HIS A 393 4.02 -16.10 7.52
C HIS A 393 4.01 -15.59 6.07
N ILE A 394 2.89 -15.03 5.66
CA ILE A 394 2.64 -14.57 4.29
C ILE A 394 2.77 -13.06 4.27
N ALA A 395 3.68 -12.54 3.45
CA ALA A 395 3.95 -11.11 3.32
C ALA A 395 3.43 -10.54 2.00
N LEU A 396 3.05 -9.27 2.03
CA LEU A 396 2.89 -8.38 0.88
C LEU A 396 3.70 -7.11 1.11
N ALA A 397 4.06 -6.45 0.02
CA ALA A 397 4.74 -5.17 0.03
C ALA A 397 4.07 -4.19 -0.95
N TRP A 398 4.25 -2.90 -0.74
CA TRP A 398 3.97 -1.89 -1.75
C TRP A 398 5.03 -1.97 -2.86
N MET A 399 4.58 -2.17 -4.08
CA MET A 399 5.44 -2.28 -5.26
C MET A 399 5.60 -0.92 -5.92
N SER A 400 6.39 -0.06 -5.31
CA SER A 400 6.81 1.25 -5.81
C SER A 400 7.98 1.80 -5.00
N ASN A 401 8.36 3.07 -5.25
CA ASN A 401 9.42 3.77 -4.53
C ASN A 401 9.05 5.25 -4.38
N TRP A 402 9.22 5.81 -3.18
CA TRP A 402 8.88 7.19 -2.88
C TRP A 402 9.58 8.22 -3.76
N LEU A 403 10.73 7.89 -4.37
CA LEU A 403 11.44 8.79 -5.29
C LEU A 403 10.63 9.19 -6.53
N TYR A 404 9.68 8.33 -6.97
CA TYR A 404 8.93 8.55 -8.21
C TYR A 404 7.48 8.05 -8.18
N ALA A 405 6.99 7.57 -7.07
CA ALA A 405 5.67 6.95 -7.00
C ALA A 405 4.53 7.85 -7.53
N ASN A 406 4.60 9.16 -7.29
CA ASN A 406 3.64 10.13 -7.82
C ASN A 406 3.80 10.43 -9.32
N GLN A 407 4.85 9.93 -9.97
CA GLN A 407 5.21 10.26 -11.37
C GLN A 407 5.05 9.07 -12.32
N VAL A 408 4.79 7.86 -11.82
CA VAL A 408 4.64 6.66 -12.65
C VAL A 408 3.54 6.87 -13.70
N PRO A 409 3.67 6.29 -14.93
CA PRO A 409 2.82 6.60 -16.07
C PRO A 409 1.46 5.88 -16.01
N THR A 410 0.73 6.05 -14.93
CA THR A 410 -0.68 5.67 -14.73
C THR A 410 -1.49 6.92 -14.35
N LEU A 411 -2.79 6.91 -14.55
CA LEU A 411 -3.66 8.07 -14.31
C LEU A 411 -4.73 7.81 -13.26
N GLN A 412 -5.75 7.00 -13.59
CA GLN A 412 -6.91 6.83 -12.71
C GLN A 412 -6.59 5.98 -11.48
N PHE A 413 -5.59 5.11 -11.54
CA PHE A 413 -5.08 4.36 -10.40
C PHE A 413 -3.56 4.54 -10.28
N ARG A 414 -3.02 4.32 -9.09
CA ARG A 414 -1.58 4.33 -8.89
C ARG A 414 -1.16 3.32 -7.85
N SER A 415 -0.11 2.55 -8.20
CA SER A 415 0.54 1.50 -7.43
C SER A 415 -0.15 0.12 -7.45
N ALA A 416 0.58 -0.87 -6.97
CA ALA A 416 0.17 -2.25 -6.77
C ALA A 416 0.88 -2.84 -5.55
N ASN A 417 0.40 -3.97 -5.03
CA ASN A 417 1.17 -4.79 -4.11
C ASN A 417 2.02 -5.81 -4.88
N SER A 418 3.11 -6.27 -4.26
CA SER A 418 3.87 -7.44 -4.73
C SER A 418 2.98 -8.70 -4.76
N ILE A 419 3.44 -9.77 -5.41
CA ILE A 419 2.82 -11.08 -5.18
C ILE A 419 2.98 -11.48 -3.71
N ALA A 420 2.07 -12.35 -3.24
CA ALA A 420 2.18 -12.93 -1.90
C ALA A 420 3.43 -13.82 -1.78
N ARG A 421 4.14 -13.71 -0.66
CA ARG A 421 5.41 -14.38 -0.38
C ARG A 421 5.37 -15.10 0.93
N ASP A 422 5.81 -16.36 0.96
CA ASP A 422 6.04 -17.10 2.18
C ASP A 422 7.43 -16.78 2.74
N LEU A 423 7.50 -16.51 4.03
CA LEU A 423 8.74 -16.20 4.75
C LEU A 423 9.15 -17.39 5.64
N ASP A 424 10.43 -17.71 5.62
CA ASP A 424 11.09 -18.60 6.56
C ASP A 424 12.53 -18.13 6.83
N LEU A 425 13.31 -18.90 7.56
CA LEU A 425 14.73 -18.63 7.74
C LEU A 425 15.57 -19.79 7.18
N PHE A 426 16.79 -19.49 6.74
CA PHE A 426 17.75 -20.49 6.33
C PHE A 426 19.16 -20.14 6.82
N GLU A 427 20.00 -21.14 6.98
CA GLU A 427 21.41 -20.95 7.34
C GLU A 427 22.31 -20.98 6.09
N TYR A 428 23.23 -20.04 6.01
CA TYR A 428 24.27 -20.00 5.00
C TYR A 428 25.58 -19.49 5.61
N GLU A 429 26.68 -20.27 5.49
CA GLU A 429 27.99 -19.95 6.04
C GLU A 429 27.95 -19.54 7.53
N GLY A 430 27.16 -20.28 8.33
CA GLY A 430 27.02 -20.06 9.77
C GLY A 430 26.19 -18.83 10.18
N LYS A 431 25.54 -18.15 9.24
CA LYS A 431 24.63 -17.03 9.49
C LYS A 431 23.21 -17.39 9.09
N THR A 432 22.23 -16.81 9.77
CA THR A 432 20.80 -17.01 9.49
C THR A 432 20.26 -15.86 8.64
N TYR A 433 19.57 -16.17 7.54
CA TYR A 433 18.99 -15.21 6.61
C TYR A 433 17.49 -15.43 6.43
N CYS A 434 16.77 -14.41 6.00
CA CYS A 434 15.36 -14.51 5.59
C CYS A 434 15.25 -15.23 4.24
N GLY A 435 14.46 -16.30 4.22
CA GLY A 435 14.03 -16.95 3.00
C GLY A 435 12.73 -16.30 2.50
N VAL A 436 12.70 -15.96 1.21
CA VAL A 436 11.55 -15.29 0.57
C VAL A 436 11.16 -16.08 -0.67
N THR A 437 10.02 -16.77 -0.63
CA THR A 437 9.52 -17.55 -1.76
C THR A 437 8.14 -17.07 -2.20
N PRO A 438 7.85 -17.07 -3.52
CA PRO A 438 6.48 -16.85 -3.98
C PRO A 438 5.54 -17.87 -3.33
N SER A 439 4.43 -17.39 -2.77
CA SER A 439 3.45 -18.26 -2.09
C SER A 439 2.96 -19.39 -2.97
N ARG A 440 2.62 -20.51 -2.36
CA ARG A 440 2.16 -21.74 -3.07
C ARG A 440 0.94 -21.47 -3.97
N GLU A 441 0.13 -20.50 -3.63
CA GLU A 441 -1.03 -20.04 -4.39
C GLU A 441 -0.63 -19.51 -5.78
N MET A 442 0.52 -18.84 -5.90
CA MET A 442 1.06 -18.43 -7.20
C MET A 442 1.40 -19.63 -8.10
N THR A 443 1.86 -20.74 -7.49
CA THR A 443 2.10 -21.98 -8.24
C THR A 443 0.79 -22.65 -8.64
N ALA A 444 -0.23 -22.60 -7.79
CA ALA A 444 -1.56 -23.14 -8.08
C ALA A 444 -2.28 -22.35 -9.21
N ALA A 445 -2.03 -21.05 -9.31
CA ALA A 445 -2.57 -20.19 -10.37
C ALA A 445 -1.93 -20.41 -11.75
N ARG A 446 -0.87 -21.23 -11.85
CA ARG A 446 -0.21 -21.54 -13.13
C ARG A 446 -1.10 -22.32 -14.07
N VAL A 447 -1.19 -21.86 -15.29
CA VAL A 447 -1.74 -22.63 -16.42
C VAL A 447 -0.63 -22.85 -17.43
N LYS A 448 -0.49 -24.08 -17.92
CA LYS A 448 0.56 -24.39 -18.90
C LYS A 448 0.42 -23.47 -20.11
N GLY A 449 1.40 -22.61 -20.29
CA GLY A 449 1.49 -21.69 -21.42
C GLY A 449 1.80 -22.44 -22.72
N LYS A 450 1.50 -21.83 -23.86
CA LYS A 450 1.90 -22.35 -25.18
C LYS A 450 3.38 -22.04 -25.51
N GLY A 451 4.22 -21.81 -24.48
CA GLY A 451 5.63 -21.44 -24.63
C GLY A 451 5.87 -20.00 -25.11
N LYS A 452 4.83 -19.18 -25.17
CA LYS A 452 4.92 -17.77 -25.53
C LYS A 452 4.87 -16.90 -24.31
N LEU A 453 5.72 -15.89 -24.28
CA LEU A 453 5.69 -14.83 -23.28
C LEU A 453 4.38 -14.04 -23.41
N THR A 454 3.75 -13.76 -22.29
CA THR A 454 2.58 -12.87 -22.18
C THR A 454 2.85 -11.82 -21.08
N ASP A 455 2.00 -10.83 -21.00
CA ASP A 455 2.03 -9.79 -19.96
C ASP A 455 1.35 -10.23 -18.62
N ALA A 456 1.13 -11.54 -18.45
CA ALA A 456 0.62 -12.16 -17.23
C ALA A 456 1.15 -13.60 -17.15
N CYS A 457 2.43 -13.75 -16.78
CA CYS A 457 3.04 -15.07 -16.77
C CYS A 457 4.17 -15.20 -15.75
N GLU A 458 4.56 -16.45 -15.49
CA GLU A 458 5.77 -16.81 -14.79
C GLU A 458 6.70 -17.55 -15.75
N ALA A 459 7.95 -17.12 -15.84
CA ALA A 459 9.03 -17.84 -16.47
C ALA A 459 9.86 -18.58 -15.41
N VAL A 460 9.83 -19.90 -15.44
CA VAL A 460 10.70 -20.76 -14.62
C VAL A 460 11.93 -21.09 -15.45
N ILE A 461 13.11 -20.68 -14.98
CA ILE A 461 14.36 -20.73 -15.73
C ILE A 461 15.35 -21.63 -15.02
N ASP A 462 15.59 -22.82 -15.58
CA ASP A 462 16.62 -23.74 -15.11
C ASP A 462 17.99 -23.25 -15.56
N LEU A 463 18.91 -23.08 -14.61
CA LEU A 463 20.23 -22.50 -14.82
C LEU A 463 21.33 -23.59 -14.82
N LYS A 464 22.28 -23.50 -15.75
CA LYS A 464 23.43 -24.40 -15.85
C LYS A 464 24.72 -23.81 -15.25
N GLY A 465 24.63 -22.62 -14.69
CA GLY A 465 25.74 -21.82 -14.17
C GLY A 465 25.44 -20.35 -14.36
N SER A 466 26.44 -19.54 -14.72
CA SER A 466 26.19 -18.14 -15.09
C SER A 466 25.25 -18.05 -16.29
N ALA A 467 24.33 -17.08 -16.25
CA ALA A 467 23.31 -16.95 -17.28
C ALA A 467 22.97 -15.48 -17.54
N THR A 468 22.55 -15.20 -18.78
CA THR A 468 21.95 -13.92 -19.16
C THR A 468 20.54 -14.16 -19.67
N ILE A 469 19.55 -13.45 -19.14
CA ILE A 469 18.15 -13.47 -19.50
C ILE A 469 17.79 -12.10 -20.04
N THR A 470 17.25 -12.04 -21.27
CA THR A 470 16.81 -10.78 -21.87
C THR A 470 15.33 -10.88 -22.21
N LEU A 471 14.52 -9.99 -21.63
CA LEU A 471 13.16 -9.70 -22.08
C LEU A 471 13.22 -8.57 -23.09
N SER A 472 12.48 -8.67 -24.19
CA SER A 472 12.44 -7.61 -25.21
C SER A 472 11.14 -7.58 -26.00
N ASN A 473 10.87 -6.45 -26.66
CA ASN A 473 9.75 -6.25 -27.57
C ASN A 473 10.19 -5.74 -28.94
N SER A 474 9.23 -5.52 -29.84
CA SER A 474 9.46 -5.05 -31.21
C SER A 474 10.00 -3.62 -31.30
N LYS A 475 9.88 -2.82 -30.25
CA LYS A 475 10.40 -1.44 -30.16
C LYS A 475 11.87 -1.38 -29.74
N GLY A 476 12.50 -2.52 -29.43
CA GLY A 476 13.86 -2.57 -28.91
C GLY A 476 13.97 -2.25 -27.43
N GLU A 477 12.85 -2.11 -26.73
CA GLU A 477 12.82 -2.01 -25.27
C GLU A 477 13.19 -3.36 -24.67
N GLN A 478 14.00 -3.33 -23.61
CA GLN A 478 14.51 -4.56 -23.01
C GLN A 478 14.83 -4.41 -21.52
N VAL A 479 14.74 -5.55 -20.83
CA VAL A 479 15.30 -5.75 -19.51
C VAL A 479 16.33 -6.88 -19.57
N VAL A 480 17.52 -6.64 -19.05
CA VAL A 480 18.62 -7.60 -19.05
C VAL A 480 18.90 -8.04 -17.62
N MET A 481 18.82 -9.33 -17.38
CA MET A 481 19.14 -9.96 -16.10
C MET A 481 20.35 -10.85 -16.23
N ASN A 482 21.29 -10.77 -15.26
CA ASN A 482 22.49 -11.57 -15.25
C ASN A 482 22.64 -12.30 -13.92
N TYR A 483 22.86 -13.60 -13.97
CA TYR A 483 23.35 -14.39 -12.85
C TYR A 483 24.83 -14.70 -13.05
N ASN A 484 25.66 -14.26 -12.12
CA ASN A 484 27.09 -14.60 -12.10
C ASN A 484 27.34 -15.67 -11.04
N ALA A 485 27.47 -16.94 -11.47
CA ALA A 485 27.64 -18.08 -10.56
C ALA A 485 28.99 -18.08 -9.83
N LYS A 486 30.02 -17.35 -10.31
CA LYS A 486 31.33 -17.25 -9.61
C LYS A 486 31.27 -16.27 -8.45
N LYS A 487 30.48 -15.20 -8.60
CA LYS A 487 30.30 -14.16 -7.57
C LYS A 487 29.09 -14.41 -6.68
N ASN A 488 28.23 -15.37 -7.03
CA ASN A 488 26.90 -15.54 -6.44
C ASN A 488 26.13 -14.22 -6.42
N GLU A 489 25.99 -13.58 -7.57
CA GLU A 489 25.36 -12.28 -7.74
C GLU A 489 24.34 -12.32 -8.85
N PHE A 490 23.18 -11.74 -8.61
CA PHE A 490 22.12 -11.51 -9.61
C PHE A 490 21.94 -10.03 -9.84
N SER A 491 21.70 -9.61 -11.10
CA SER A 491 21.40 -8.22 -11.44
C SER A 491 20.25 -8.13 -12.44
N MET A 492 19.54 -6.99 -12.40
CA MET A 492 18.48 -6.64 -13.34
C MET A 492 18.69 -5.19 -13.81
N ASP A 493 18.88 -5.02 -15.11
CA ASP A 493 19.01 -3.72 -15.77
C ASP A 493 17.70 -3.36 -16.45
N ARG A 494 17.01 -2.31 -15.94
CA ARG A 494 15.78 -1.75 -16.51
C ARG A 494 15.97 -0.41 -17.22
N THR A 495 17.21 0.02 -17.44
CA THR A 495 17.52 1.35 -18.02
C THR A 495 16.94 1.55 -19.42
N LYS A 496 16.59 0.47 -20.11
CA LYS A 496 15.96 0.46 -21.45
C LYS A 496 14.62 -0.27 -21.47
N SER A 497 13.89 -0.29 -20.34
CA SER A 497 12.70 -1.11 -20.17
C SER A 497 11.43 -0.55 -20.84
N GLY A 498 11.45 0.67 -21.37
CA GLY A 498 10.30 1.36 -21.96
C GLY A 498 10.26 2.81 -21.54
N LEU A 499 9.14 3.28 -20.99
CA LEU A 499 9.03 4.63 -20.42
C LEU A 499 9.87 4.72 -19.15
N VAL A 500 10.98 5.41 -19.23
CA VAL A 500 11.94 5.57 -18.11
C VAL A 500 12.22 7.05 -17.78
N GLU A 501 11.76 7.98 -18.61
CA GLU A 501 12.09 9.41 -18.54
C GLU A 501 11.16 10.22 -17.61
N PHE A 502 10.16 9.59 -17.00
CA PHE A 502 9.25 10.27 -16.07
C PHE A 502 9.93 10.65 -14.75
N SER A 503 11.08 10.05 -14.43
CA SER A 503 11.91 10.39 -13.29
C SER A 503 13.36 9.96 -13.52
N ASP A 504 14.33 10.82 -13.24
CA ASP A 504 15.77 10.50 -13.31
C ASP A 504 16.18 9.38 -12.33
N ALA A 505 15.40 9.18 -11.27
CA ALA A 505 15.63 8.14 -10.29
C ALA A 505 15.14 6.76 -10.76
N PHE A 506 14.34 6.66 -11.84
CA PHE A 506 13.73 5.41 -12.26
C PHE A 506 14.69 4.46 -13.01
N PRO A 507 15.43 4.90 -14.07
CA PRO A 507 16.35 4.01 -14.77
C PRO A 507 17.48 3.57 -13.85
N THR A 508 17.62 2.25 -13.65
CA THR A 508 18.63 1.72 -12.72
C THR A 508 19.01 0.29 -13.06
N VAL A 509 20.16 -0.13 -12.55
CA VAL A 509 20.60 -1.53 -12.44
C VAL A 509 20.57 -1.91 -10.97
N THR A 510 19.75 -2.89 -10.62
CA THR A 510 19.69 -3.45 -9.27
C THR A 510 20.54 -4.71 -9.18
N THR A 511 21.20 -4.94 -8.04
CA THR A 511 22.08 -6.10 -7.81
C THR A 511 21.75 -6.74 -6.47
N ALA A 512 21.83 -8.08 -6.42
CA ALA A 512 21.53 -8.87 -5.24
C ALA A 512 22.62 -9.93 -5.00
N PRO A 513 23.06 -10.14 -3.76
CA PRO A 513 23.77 -11.36 -3.42
C PRO A 513 22.82 -12.57 -3.54
N VAL A 514 23.35 -13.71 -3.93
CA VAL A 514 22.66 -15.00 -3.88
C VAL A 514 23.35 -15.87 -2.86
N TYR A 515 22.65 -16.24 -1.79
CA TYR A 515 23.24 -17.03 -0.70
C TYR A 515 23.32 -18.50 -1.09
N GLY A 516 24.30 -18.84 -1.92
CA GLY A 516 24.53 -20.16 -2.50
C GLY A 516 24.37 -20.18 -4.02
N LYS A 517 24.33 -21.38 -4.61
CA LYS A 517 24.18 -21.53 -6.05
C LYS A 517 22.72 -21.48 -6.46
N MET A 518 22.36 -20.53 -7.30
CA MET A 518 21.03 -20.50 -7.92
C MET A 518 20.98 -21.57 -9.03
N LYS A 519 20.08 -22.52 -8.87
CA LYS A 519 19.81 -23.59 -9.86
C LYS A 519 18.61 -23.27 -10.74
N GLN A 520 17.67 -22.52 -10.20
CA GLN A 520 16.44 -22.15 -10.88
C GLN A 520 16.01 -20.74 -10.45
N LEU A 521 15.69 -19.91 -11.44
CA LEU A 521 15.11 -18.59 -11.25
C LEU A 521 13.61 -18.66 -11.56
N ARG A 522 12.78 -18.10 -10.70
CA ARG A 522 11.36 -17.83 -10.93
C ARG A 522 11.19 -16.35 -11.23
N LEU A 523 10.70 -16.02 -12.42
CA LEU A 523 10.49 -14.65 -12.86
C LEU A 523 9.00 -14.43 -13.14
N PHE A 524 8.36 -13.62 -12.33
CA PHE A 524 6.97 -13.18 -12.49
C PHE A 524 6.95 -11.91 -13.33
N ILE A 525 6.12 -11.90 -14.36
CA ILE A 525 6.01 -10.84 -15.35
C ILE A 525 4.56 -10.39 -15.41
N ASP A 526 4.32 -9.11 -15.11
CA ASP A 526 3.03 -8.46 -15.30
C ASP A 526 3.23 -7.21 -16.17
N LYS A 527 2.17 -6.51 -16.50
CA LYS A 527 2.18 -5.37 -17.43
C LYS A 527 3.16 -4.26 -17.05
N CYS A 528 3.41 -4.08 -15.77
CA CYS A 528 4.27 -3.00 -15.29
C CYS A 528 5.28 -3.45 -14.22
N SER A 529 5.50 -4.76 -14.05
CA SER A 529 6.41 -5.27 -13.01
C SER A 529 7.14 -6.55 -13.38
N LEU A 530 8.31 -6.72 -12.78
CA LEU A 530 9.12 -7.93 -12.80
C LEU A 530 9.52 -8.28 -11.37
N GLU A 531 9.17 -9.48 -10.91
CA GLU A 531 9.61 -10.02 -9.63
C GLU A 531 10.42 -11.29 -9.86
N ALA A 532 11.69 -11.27 -9.47
CA ALA A 532 12.65 -12.37 -9.65
C ALA A 532 13.00 -13.01 -8.31
N PHE A 533 12.96 -14.35 -8.27
CA PHE A 533 13.29 -15.13 -7.07
C PHE A 533 14.23 -16.27 -7.40
N ASP A 534 15.24 -16.49 -6.56
CA ASP A 534 15.81 -17.82 -6.47
C ASP A 534 14.74 -18.81 -6.00
N ALA A 535 14.60 -19.95 -6.68
CA ALA A 535 13.54 -20.91 -6.36
C ALA A 535 13.62 -21.49 -4.93
N GLU A 536 14.80 -21.45 -4.31
CA GLU A 536 15.02 -21.83 -2.92
C GLU A 536 14.84 -20.66 -1.94
N GLY A 537 14.42 -19.46 -2.43
CA GLY A 537 14.12 -18.29 -1.61
C GLY A 537 15.34 -17.54 -1.07
N ARG A 538 16.52 -17.73 -1.67
CA ARG A 538 17.77 -17.11 -1.20
C ARG A 538 18.07 -15.76 -1.82
N MET A 539 17.20 -15.27 -2.69
CA MET A 539 17.24 -13.96 -3.32
C MET A 539 15.85 -13.60 -3.81
N ALA A 540 15.46 -12.34 -3.60
CA ALA A 540 14.28 -11.71 -4.19
C ALA A 540 14.64 -10.33 -4.76
N MET A 541 14.04 -9.96 -5.89
CA MET A 541 14.27 -8.67 -6.56
C MET A 541 13.03 -8.22 -7.31
N THR A 542 12.47 -7.08 -6.91
CA THR A 542 11.25 -6.49 -7.46
C THR A 542 11.54 -5.16 -8.13
N ASN A 543 11.19 -5.04 -9.41
CA ASN A 543 11.34 -3.80 -10.16
C ASN A 543 10.11 -3.51 -11.02
N LEU A 544 9.64 -2.27 -11.01
CA LEU A 544 8.67 -1.76 -11.97
C LEU A 544 9.32 -1.60 -13.34
N VAL A 545 8.51 -1.78 -14.38
CA VAL A 545 8.85 -1.55 -15.79
C VAL A 545 7.63 -0.98 -16.50
N PHE A 546 7.82 -0.12 -17.50
CA PHE A 546 6.70 0.48 -18.25
C PHE A 546 6.92 0.38 -19.75
N PRO A 547 6.88 -0.84 -20.32
CA PRO A 547 7.13 -1.04 -21.75
C PRO A 547 6.04 -0.39 -22.60
N THR A 548 6.44 0.28 -23.69
CA THR A 548 5.47 0.89 -24.62
C THR A 548 4.70 -0.14 -25.44
N GLU A 549 5.24 -1.35 -25.56
CA GLU A 549 4.55 -2.56 -26.02
C GLU A 549 4.93 -3.74 -25.12
N PRO A 550 4.06 -4.73 -24.91
CA PRO A 550 4.40 -5.90 -24.08
C PRO A 550 5.69 -6.58 -24.55
N TYR A 551 6.48 -7.11 -23.61
CA TYR A 551 7.60 -7.98 -23.97
C TYR A 551 7.09 -9.25 -24.60
N THR A 552 7.57 -9.57 -25.79
CA THR A 552 7.14 -10.74 -26.60
C THR A 552 8.24 -11.78 -26.75
N SER A 553 9.47 -11.45 -26.35
CA SER A 553 10.63 -12.32 -26.46
C SER A 553 11.33 -12.49 -25.12
N ILE A 554 11.67 -13.73 -24.78
CA ILE A 554 12.59 -14.08 -23.71
C ILE A 554 13.75 -14.90 -24.30
N LYS A 555 14.97 -14.38 -24.18
CA LYS A 555 16.19 -15.06 -24.60
C LYS A 555 16.97 -15.46 -23.36
N VAL A 556 17.32 -16.74 -23.24
CA VAL A 556 18.11 -17.28 -22.13
C VAL A 556 19.41 -17.88 -22.65
N GLN A 557 20.53 -17.33 -22.20
CA GLN A 557 21.86 -17.88 -22.40
C GLN A 557 22.32 -18.49 -21.07
N GLY A 558 22.78 -19.73 -21.06
CA GLY A 558 23.20 -20.43 -19.87
C GLY A 558 22.07 -21.15 -19.11
N GLY A 559 20.90 -21.29 -19.71
CA GLY A 559 19.75 -21.96 -19.09
C GLY A 559 18.64 -22.27 -20.08
N LYS A 560 17.45 -22.64 -19.55
CA LYS A 560 16.24 -22.92 -20.33
C LYS A 560 15.00 -22.40 -19.57
N ALA A 561 14.16 -21.64 -20.23
CA ALA A 561 12.90 -21.16 -19.68
C ALA A 561 11.72 -22.08 -19.99
N THR A 562 10.82 -22.23 -19.03
CA THR A 562 9.47 -22.77 -19.20
C THR A 562 8.48 -21.71 -18.78
N ILE A 563 7.49 -21.39 -19.64
CA ILE A 563 6.53 -20.32 -19.41
C ILE A 563 5.19 -20.89 -18.94
N TYR A 564 4.65 -20.32 -17.88
CA TYR A 564 3.32 -20.58 -17.35
C TYR A 564 2.52 -19.28 -17.35
N ASN A 565 1.32 -19.29 -17.88
CA ASN A 565 0.41 -18.16 -17.70
C ASN A 565 -0.13 -18.17 -16.26
N ILE A 566 -0.39 -17.00 -15.70
CA ILE A 566 -1.07 -16.81 -14.41
C ILE A 566 -2.54 -16.47 -14.72
N LYS A 567 -3.44 -17.19 -14.07
CA LYS A 567 -4.89 -16.97 -14.17
C LYS A 567 -5.46 -16.72 -12.80
#